data_9934bdf93847b3f821a0dbb2e967abd7
#
_entry.id   9934bdf93847b3f821a0dbb2e967abd7
#
_cell.length_a   1.000
_cell.length_b   1.000
_cell.length_c   1.000
_cell.angle_alpha   90.00
_cell.angle_beta   90.00
_cell.angle_gamma   90.00
#
_symmetry.space_group_name_H-M   'P 1'
#
loop_
_entity.id
_entity.type
_entity.pdbx_description
1 polymer ?
#
loop_
_entity_poly.entity_id
_entity_poly.type
_entity_poly.pdbx_seq_one_letter_code
_entity_poly.pdbx_strand_id
1 'polypeptide(L)'
;MAASHDEDILLESGTNEVEIAEFFLGTQSYGVNVAKIKEFVPYSAVTVTRDINAPKAMAGVFMLRGQLIPLIDLNIFLSIFSKESTDRKVILVTEFNNMITGFAVDGINQIHRLTWKDLKLINPVMKQHTNRLTGSVHKQNSDIIILDLEHIISEIFPVQTELKHEKAEEDIYVDSDSYDIRNTKKIIVADDSSVARDFIRHGLNTAGYLNTTIVDNGKAAYEWIENLFHQSTTKQKEFDNNLDLIVSDIEMPEMDGLTLCREVRNNFSSDIPIIIFSSMITDQMSHKCQFVGATDYATKPNIGDLVKRMDIALKINQ
;
A
#
# COMPACT_ATOMS: atom_id res chain seq x y z
N MET A 1 23.86 -28.88 -10.25
CA MET A 1 22.58 -29.15 -9.64
C MET A 1 22.35 -28.14 -8.48
N ALA A 2 22.40 -26.84 -8.75
CA ALA A 2 22.14 -25.78 -7.74
C ALA A 2 21.13 -24.72 -8.24
N ALA A 3 20.55 -24.90 -9.43
CA ALA A 3 19.61 -23.95 -10.04
C ALA A 3 18.13 -24.17 -9.65
N SER A 4 17.78 -25.33 -9.04
CA SER A 4 16.37 -25.66 -8.76
C SER A 4 15.81 -25.11 -7.45
N HIS A 5 16.67 -24.60 -6.55
CA HIS A 5 16.21 -24.10 -5.24
C HIS A 5 15.84 -22.62 -5.28
N ASP A 6 16.48 -21.85 -6.15
CA ASP A 6 16.16 -20.42 -6.34
C ASP A 6 14.90 -20.23 -7.21
N GLU A 7 14.64 -21.13 -8.16
CA GLU A 7 13.41 -21.13 -8.96
C GLU A 7 12.17 -21.46 -8.09
N ASP A 8 12.26 -22.39 -7.13
CA ASP A 8 11.17 -22.73 -6.23
C ASP A 8 10.84 -21.58 -5.27
N ILE A 9 11.84 -20.83 -4.78
CA ILE A 9 11.64 -19.65 -3.92
C ILE A 9 11.04 -18.48 -4.74
N LEU A 10 11.37 -18.36 -6.01
CA LEU A 10 10.78 -17.37 -6.92
C LEU A 10 9.34 -17.71 -7.31
N LEU A 11 8.98 -18.99 -7.36
CA LEU A 11 7.63 -19.46 -7.65
C LEU A 11 6.64 -19.24 -6.48
N GLU A 12 7.13 -19.20 -5.23
CA GLU A 12 6.29 -18.91 -4.07
C GLU A 12 5.86 -17.43 -3.96
N SER A 13 6.52 -16.52 -4.66
CA SER A 13 6.11 -15.12 -4.76
C SER A 13 5.14 -14.93 -5.93
N GLY A 14 3.88 -14.81 -5.62
CA GLY A 14 2.76 -14.75 -6.56
C GLY A 14 1.70 -15.80 -6.21
N THR A 15 1.80 -16.37 -5.01
CA THR A 15 0.80 -17.29 -4.45
C THR A 15 -0.51 -16.59 -4.11
N ASN A 16 -0.57 -15.27 -4.26
CA ASN A 16 -1.73 -14.47 -3.88
C ASN A 16 -2.08 -14.65 -2.38
N GLU A 17 -1.04 -14.88 -1.55
CA GLU A 17 -1.14 -15.05 -0.11
C GLU A 17 -0.90 -13.74 0.64
N VAL A 18 -1.54 -13.60 1.79
CA VAL A 18 -1.36 -12.50 2.73
C VAL A 18 -1.15 -13.03 4.15
N GLU A 19 -0.20 -12.46 4.88
CA GLU A 19 0.01 -12.76 6.29
C GLU A 19 -0.64 -11.67 7.15
N ILE A 20 -1.60 -12.08 7.99
CA ILE A 20 -2.33 -11.20 8.90
C ILE A 20 -1.92 -11.47 10.33
N ALA A 21 -1.37 -10.48 11.01
CA ALA A 21 -1.14 -10.52 12.43
C ALA A 21 -2.45 -10.21 13.18
N GLU A 22 -2.95 -11.18 13.91
CA GLU A 22 -4.14 -11.03 14.77
C GLU A 22 -3.75 -10.47 16.13
N PHE A 23 -4.47 -9.46 16.57
CA PHE A 23 -4.32 -8.83 17.87
C PHE A 23 -5.69 -8.50 18.51
N PHE A 24 -5.69 -8.20 19.80
CA PHE A 24 -6.91 -7.93 20.56
C PHE A 24 -7.01 -6.46 20.95
N LEU A 25 -8.24 -5.94 20.87
CA LEU A 25 -8.66 -4.70 21.50
C LEU A 25 -9.95 -5.02 22.29
N GLY A 26 -9.87 -5.05 23.61
CA GLY A 26 -10.92 -5.58 24.45
C GLY A 26 -11.14 -7.08 24.19
N THR A 27 -12.36 -7.44 23.82
CA THR A 27 -12.77 -8.81 23.49
C THR A 27 -12.81 -9.10 21.98
N GLN A 28 -12.54 -8.10 21.16
CA GLN A 28 -12.64 -8.21 19.70
C GLN A 28 -11.27 -8.49 19.10
N SER A 29 -11.23 -9.40 18.12
CA SER A 29 -10.05 -9.66 17.27
C SER A 29 -9.97 -8.69 16.11
N TYR A 30 -8.77 -8.14 15.93
CA TYR A 30 -8.39 -7.29 14.81
C TYR A 30 -7.18 -7.86 14.12
N GLY A 31 -6.94 -7.43 12.89
CA GLY A 31 -5.80 -7.87 12.10
C GLY A 31 -5.15 -6.72 11.33
N VAL A 32 -3.89 -6.91 11.03
CA VAL A 32 -3.12 -6.04 10.15
C VAL A 32 -2.18 -6.89 9.30
N ASN A 33 -1.88 -6.47 8.07
CA ASN A 33 -0.91 -7.13 7.23
C ASN A 33 0.48 -7.10 7.89
N VAL A 34 1.10 -8.28 8.05
CA VAL A 34 2.42 -8.44 8.68
C VAL A 34 3.49 -7.62 7.95
N ALA A 35 3.38 -7.50 6.63
CA ALA A 35 4.30 -6.72 5.84
C ALA A 35 4.34 -5.22 6.23
N LYS A 36 3.27 -4.70 6.82
CA LYS A 36 3.18 -3.34 7.35
C LYS A 36 3.78 -3.19 8.75
N ILE A 37 4.18 -4.29 9.40
CA ILE A 37 4.75 -4.32 10.75
C ILE A 37 6.27 -4.40 10.69
N LYS A 38 6.94 -3.43 11.31
CA LYS A 38 8.39 -3.43 11.44
C LYS A 38 8.86 -4.34 12.57
N GLU A 39 8.21 -4.24 13.73
CA GLU A 39 8.48 -5.07 14.90
C GLU A 39 7.37 -5.02 15.95
N PHE A 40 7.37 -6.01 16.84
CA PHE A 40 6.52 -6.06 18.02
C PHE A 40 7.36 -5.74 19.26
N VAL A 41 6.92 -4.78 20.06
CA VAL A 41 7.64 -4.34 21.26
C VAL A 41 6.74 -4.56 22.48
N PRO A 42 7.22 -5.26 23.54
CA PRO A 42 6.46 -5.33 24.79
C PRO A 42 6.24 -3.92 25.36
N TYR A 43 5.00 -3.59 25.71
CA TYR A 43 4.67 -2.27 26.26
C TYR A 43 5.47 -1.95 27.53
N SER A 44 5.73 -2.98 28.36
CA SER A 44 6.54 -2.88 29.59
C SER A 44 8.03 -2.62 29.35
N ALA A 45 8.52 -2.80 28.12
CA ALA A 45 9.92 -2.58 27.78
C ALA A 45 10.25 -1.12 27.44
N VAL A 46 9.24 -0.26 27.36
CA VAL A 46 9.40 1.14 26.99
C VAL A 46 8.83 2.08 28.04
N THR A 47 9.38 3.29 28.11
CA THR A 47 8.82 4.38 28.91
C THR A 47 8.07 5.33 27.99
N VAL A 48 6.77 5.49 28.22
CA VAL A 48 5.91 6.38 27.43
C VAL A 48 5.86 7.76 28.11
N THR A 49 6.27 8.79 27.41
CA THR A 49 6.15 10.17 27.84
C THR A 49 4.91 10.79 27.18
N ARG A 50 3.98 11.30 28.00
CA ARG A 50 2.74 11.92 27.51
C ARG A 50 2.96 13.37 27.14
N ASP A 51 2.34 13.81 26.05
CA ASP A 51 2.19 15.21 25.69
C ASP A 51 0.75 15.65 25.99
N ILE A 52 0.59 16.73 26.77
CA ILE A 52 -0.70 17.25 27.22
C ILE A 52 -1.50 17.84 26.03
N ASN A 53 -0.81 18.30 24.99
CA ASN A 53 -1.42 18.95 23.81
C ASN A 53 -1.65 17.95 22.65
N ALA A 54 -1.28 16.69 22.84
CA ALA A 54 -1.42 15.67 21.79
C ALA A 54 -2.91 15.28 21.55
N PRO A 55 -3.26 14.79 20.36
CA PRO A 55 -4.57 14.20 20.09
C PRO A 55 -4.93 13.15 21.13
N LYS A 56 -6.21 13.03 21.50
CA LYS A 56 -6.66 12.09 22.56
C LYS A 56 -6.21 10.64 22.34
N ALA A 57 -6.16 10.19 21.09
CA ALA A 57 -5.72 8.86 20.74
C ALA A 57 -4.20 8.67 20.86
N MET A 58 -3.41 9.73 20.91
CA MET A 58 -1.97 9.67 21.11
C MET A 58 -1.67 9.45 22.60
N ALA A 59 -1.23 8.25 22.95
CA ALA A 59 -0.84 7.90 24.31
C ALA A 59 0.43 8.64 24.77
N GLY A 60 1.24 9.09 23.84
CA GLY A 60 2.50 9.81 24.07
C GLY A 60 3.56 9.48 23.04
N VAL A 61 4.81 9.55 23.46
CA VAL A 61 5.98 9.17 22.67
C VAL A 61 6.87 8.22 23.46
N PHE A 62 7.59 7.35 22.79
CA PHE A 62 8.57 6.46 23.42
C PHE A 62 9.86 6.40 22.60
N MET A 63 10.96 6.04 23.27
CA MET A 63 12.25 5.89 22.61
C MET A 63 12.46 4.44 22.17
N LEU A 64 12.76 4.22 20.90
CA LEU A 64 13.13 2.92 20.34
C LEU A 64 14.39 3.07 19.47
N ARG A 65 15.45 2.36 19.83
CA ARG A 65 16.75 2.37 19.11
C ARG A 65 17.29 3.80 18.81
N GLY A 66 17.08 4.72 19.73
CA GLY A 66 17.55 6.12 19.59
C GLY A 66 16.61 7.02 18.77
N GLN A 67 15.46 6.51 18.33
CA GLN A 67 14.43 7.30 17.65
C GLN A 67 13.24 7.54 18.58
N LEU A 68 12.69 8.75 18.54
CA LEU A 68 11.47 9.11 19.26
C LEU A 68 10.26 8.78 18.38
N ILE A 69 9.41 7.87 18.87
CA ILE A 69 8.30 7.31 18.11
C ILE A 69 6.97 7.72 18.77
N PRO A 70 6.00 8.26 18.02
CA PRO A 70 4.65 8.50 18.52
C PRO A 70 3.93 7.19 18.78
N LEU A 71 3.18 7.13 19.88
CA LEU A 71 2.40 5.99 20.31
C LEU A 71 0.91 6.31 20.25
N ILE A 72 0.17 5.56 19.45
CA ILE A 72 -1.29 5.64 19.33
C ILE A 72 -1.93 4.53 20.15
N ASP A 73 -2.91 4.84 20.96
CA ASP A 73 -3.75 3.87 21.65
C ASP A 73 -4.97 3.55 20.78
N LEU A 74 -4.98 2.36 20.17
CA LEU A 74 -6.06 1.94 19.28
C LEU A 74 -7.41 1.78 20.00
N ASN A 75 -7.41 1.40 21.29
CA ASN A 75 -8.67 1.33 22.05
C ASN A 75 -9.30 2.72 22.22
N ILE A 76 -8.48 3.74 22.49
CA ILE A 76 -8.96 5.12 22.60
C ILE A 76 -9.42 5.62 21.24
N PHE A 77 -8.64 5.38 20.19
CA PHE A 77 -8.96 5.83 18.84
C PHE A 77 -10.28 5.24 18.33
N LEU A 78 -10.46 3.92 18.48
CA LEU A 78 -11.66 3.22 18.04
C LEU A 78 -12.83 3.33 19.05
N SER A 79 -12.63 4.04 20.16
CA SER A 79 -13.64 4.21 21.23
C SER A 79 -14.10 2.86 21.82
N ILE A 80 -13.18 1.90 21.94
CA ILE A 80 -13.47 0.60 22.52
C ILE A 80 -13.36 0.71 24.04
N PHE A 81 -14.52 0.77 24.71
CA PHE A 81 -14.60 0.82 26.16
C PHE A 81 -14.80 -0.59 26.72
N SER A 82 -13.73 -1.25 27.11
CA SER A 82 -13.81 -2.49 27.88
C SER A 82 -13.56 -2.20 29.36
N LYS A 83 -14.43 -2.70 30.23
CA LYS A 83 -14.21 -2.65 31.67
C LYS A 83 -13.04 -3.56 32.13
N GLU A 84 -12.60 -4.47 31.28
CA GLU A 84 -11.67 -5.54 31.61
C GLU A 84 -10.24 -5.31 31.10
N SER A 85 -10.01 -4.37 30.20
CA SER A 85 -8.69 -4.16 29.60
C SER A 85 -8.24 -2.70 29.67
N THR A 86 -7.52 -2.39 30.76
CA THR A 86 -6.65 -1.21 30.83
C THR A 86 -5.18 -1.54 30.59
N ASP A 87 -4.87 -2.81 30.35
CA ASP A 87 -3.51 -3.32 30.33
C ASP A 87 -3.00 -3.52 28.90
N ARG A 88 -2.35 -2.47 28.35
CA ARG A 88 -1.68 -2.56 27.06
C ARG A 88 -0.45 -3.43 27.19
N LYS A 89 -0.38 -4.52 26.41
CA LYS A 89 0.71 -5.48 26.53
C LYS A 89 1.75 -5.36 25.44
N VAL A 90 1.34 -4.92 24.25
CA VAL A 90 2.19 -4.90 23.07
C VAL A 90 2.04 -3.59 22.28
N ILE A 91 3.13 -3.16 21.69
CA ILE A 91 3.17 -2.10 20.71
C ILE A 91 3.50 -2.72 19.36
N LEU A 92 2.61 -2.52 18.38
CA LEU A 92 2.87 -2.78 16.97
C LEU A 92 3.63 -1.59 16.43
N VAL A 93 4.88 -1.75 16.03
CA VAL A 93 5.65 -0.68 15.38
C VAL A 93 5.53 -0.86 13.88
N THR A 94 5.03 0.16 13.23
CA THR A 94 4.82 0.19 11.77
C THR A 94 5.65 1.29 11.14
N GLU A 95 5.89 1.17 9.85
CA GLU A 95 6.53 2.21 9.06
C GLU A 95 5.73 2.43 7.76
N PHE A 96 5.13 3.61 7.63
CA PHE A 96 4.42 4.05 6.44
C PHE A 96 5.03 5.34 5.93
N ASN A 97 5.40 5.36 4.66
CA ASN A 97 5.93 6.58 4.02
C ASN A 97 7.04 7.26 4.85
N ASN A 98 8.01 6.49 5.35
CA ASN A 98 9.09 6.94 6.25
C ASN A 98 8.61 7.52 7.60
N MET A 99 7.38 7.24 8.00
CA MET A 99 6.86 7.60 9.32
C MET A 99 6.73 6.36 10.19
N ILE A 100 7.58 6.25 11.20
CA ILE A 100 7.52 5.16 12.17
C ILE A 100 6.52 5.54 13.25
N THR A 101 5.56 4.65 13.52
CA THR A 101 4.49 4.86 14.50
C THR A 101 4.27 3.59 15.30
N GLY A 102 4.06 3.72 16.60
CA GLY A 102 3.67 2.63 17.48
C GLY A 102 2.17 2.62 17.73
N PHE A 103 1.56 1.44 17.72
CA PHE A 103 0.15 1.23 18.09
C PHE A 103 0.06 0.33 19.30
N ALA A 104 -0.48 0.86 20.40
CA ALA A 104 -0.69 0.08 21.62
C ALA A 104 -1.95 -0.79 21.49
N VAL A 105 -1.78 -2.09 21.74
CA VAL A 105 -2.82 -3.12 21.69
C VAL A 105 -2.82 -3.95 22.98
N ASP A 106 -3.93 -4.67 23.25
CA ASP A 106 -4.07 -5.45 24.46
C ASP A 106 -3.30 -6.77 24.43
N GLY A 107 -3.01 -7.28 23.23
CA GLY A 107 -2.22 -8.50 23.05
C GLY A 107 -2.19 -8.95 21.61
N ILE A 108 -1.25 -9.84 21.29
CA ILE A 108 -1.15 -10.50 19.99
C ILE A 108 -1.57 -11.95 20.17
N ASN A 109 -2.28 -12.50 19.18
CA ASN A 109 -2.63 -13.92 19.15
C ASN A 109 -1.64 -14.69 18.26
N GLN A 110 -1.87 -14.68 16.96
CA GLN A 110 -1.07 -15.44 16.00
C GLN A 110 -1.02 -14.74 14.63
N ILE A 111 -0.12 -15.20 13.79
CA ILE A 111 -0.07 -14.79 12.39
C ILE A 111 -0.82 -15.84 11.56
N HIS A 112 -1.77 -15.38 10.75
CA HIS A 112 -2.53 -16.21 9.83
C HIS A 112 -1.97 -16.06 8.42
N ARG A 113 -1.62 -17.18 7.78
CA ARG A 113 -1.39 -17.23 6.33
C ARG A 113 -2.71 -17.49 5.64
N LEU A 114 -3.10 -16.61 4.76
CA LEU A 114 -4.41 -16.57 4.10
C LEU A 114 -4.21 -16.32 2.62
N THR A 115 -5.18 -16.72 1.82
CA THR A 115 -5.28 -16.22 0.46
C THR A 115 -6.20 -15.00 0.43
N TRP A 116 -6.06 -14.13 -0.55
CA TRP A 116 -6.95 -12.98 -0.71
C TRP A 116 -8.43 -13.39 -0.84
N LYS A 117 -8.72 -14.65 -1.22
CA LYS A 117 -10.09 -15.20 -1.27
C LYS A 117 -10.70 -15.39 0.12
N ASP A 118 -9.88 -15.56 1.15
CA ASP A 118 -10.32 -15.72 2.53
C ASP A 118 -10.68 -14.36 3.16
N LEU A 119 -10.18 -13.27 2.56
CA LEU A 119 -10.45 -11.91 2.99
C LEU A 119 -11.74 -11.39 2.36
N LYS A 120 -12.75 -11.10 3.19
CA LYS A 120 -13.98 -10.44 2.75
C LYS A 120 -13.78 -8.94 2.80
N LEU A 121 -13.75 -8.31 1.64
CA LEU A 121 -13.69 -6.86 1.53
C LEU A 121 -14.94 -6.21 2.15
N ILE A 122 -14.78 -5.01 2.65
CA ILE A 122 -15.88 -4.24 3.22
C ILE A 122 -16.86 -3.88 2.10
N ASN A 123 -18.16 -4.05 2.41
CA ASN A 123 -19.22 -3.61 1.52
C ASN A 123 -19.02 -2.13 1.13
N PRO A 124 -19.14 -1.76 -0.16
CA PRO A 124 -18.99 -0.39 -0.63
C PRO A 124 -19.83 0.65 0.13
N VAL A 125 -21.00 0.27 0.62
CA VAL A 125 -21.85 1.14 1.46
C VAL A 125 -21.18 1.45 2.80
N MET A 126 -20.47 0.47 3.39
CA MET A 126 -19.73 0.69 4.63
C MET A 126 -18.44 1.49 4.39
N LYS A 127 -17.78 1.31 3.25
CA LYS A 127 -16.60 2.11 2.86
C LYS A 127 -16.89 3.62 2.84
N GLN A 128 -18.12 4.03 2.52
CA GLN A 128 -18.53 5.44 2.57
C GLN A 128 -18.57 6.02 3.99
N HIS A 129 -18.66 5.16 5.00
CA HIS A 129 -18.79 5.57 6.41
C HIS A 129 -17.55 5.29 7.24
N THR A 130 -16.64 4.45 6.77
CA THR A 130 -15.39 4.14 7.48
C THR A 130 -14.29 3.70 6.50
N ASN A 131 -13.23 4.48 6.45
CA ASN A 131 -12.00 4.15 5.72
C ASN A 131 -10.96 3.45 6.64
N ARG A 132 -11.31 3.21 7.91
CA ARG A 132 -10.42 2.62 8.93
C ARG A 132 -10.31 1.10 8.81
N LEU A 133 -11.19 0.50 8.01
CA LEU A 133 -11.29 -0.95 7.84
C LEU A 133 -11.05 -1.30 6.38
N THR A 134 -10.28 -2.36 6.14
CA THR A 134 -10.04 -2.87 4.77
C THR A 134 -10.83 -4.14 4.46
N GLY A 135 -11.14 -4.94 5.49
CA GLY A 135 -11.87 -6.19 5.29
C GLY A 135 -12.11 -6.94 6.59
N SER A 136 -12.52 -8.19 6.46
CA SER A 136 -12.64 -9.14 7.57
C SER A 136 -12.28 -10.56 7.13
N VAL A 137 -11.78 -11.35 8.08
CA VAL A 137 -11.52 -12.78 7.91
C VAL A 137 -12.39 -13.54 8.86
N HIS A 138 -13.17 -14.50 8.35
CA HIS A 138 -13.97 -15.39 9.18
C HIS A 138 -13.15 -16.59 9.61
N LYS A 139 -13.04 -16.81 10.91
CA LYS A 139 -12.45 -18.02 11.52
C LYS A 139 -13.50 -18.75 12.35
N GLN A 140 -13.27 -20.01 12.61
CA GLN A 140 -14.25 -20.96 13.20
C GLN A 140 -15.07 -20.41 14.38
N ASN A 141 -14.53 -19.48 15.19
CA ASN A 141 -15.19 -18.93 16.38
C ASN A 141 -15.15 -17.40 16.48
N SER A 142 -14.53 -16.68 15.55
CA SER A 142 -14.40 -15.22 15.61
C SER A 142 -14.19 -14.62 14.22
N ASP A 143 -14.67 -13.39 14.06
CA ASP A 143 -14.33 -12.56 12.90
C ASP A 143 -13.15 -11.66 13.26
N ILE A 144 -12.12 -11.67 12.42
CA ILE A 144 -10.97 -10.78 12.53
C ILE A 144 -11.22 -9.59 11.61
N ILE A 145 -11.31 -8.39 12.17
CA ILE A 145 -11.53 -7.15 11.43
C ILE A 145 -10.16 -6.58 11.04
N ILE A 146 -9.92 -6.38 9.76
CA ILE A 146 -8.65 -5.86 9.26
C ILE A 146 -8.66 -4.34 9.27
N LEU A 147 -7.69 -3.75 9.99
CA LEU A 147 -7.54 -2.29 10.13
C LEU A 147 -6.60 -1.71 9.07
N ASP A 148 -6.96 -0.53 8.59
CA ASP A 148 -6.08 0.36 7.83
C ASP A 148 -5.33 1.30 8.78
N LEU A 149 -4.15 0.88 9.23
CA LEU A 149 -3.34 1.67 10.16
C LEU A 149 -2.77 2.93 9.51
N GLU A 150 -2.55 2.92 8.20
CA GLU A 150 -2.06 4.08 7.46
C GLU A 150 -3.13 5.17 7.42
N HIS A 151 -4.38 4.80 7.15
CA HIS A 151 -5.49 5.74 7.21
C HIS A 151 -5.69 6.29 8.64
N ILE A 152 -5.55 5.46 9.68
CA ILE A 152 -5.60 5.90 11.07
C ILE A 152 -4.52 6.95 11.38
N ILE A 153 -3.30 6.77 10.88
CA ILE A 153 -2.23 7.77 11.02
C ILE A 153 -2.61 9.08 10.34
N SER A 154 -3.15 9.03 9.13
CA SER A 154 -3.54 10.23 8.39
C SER A 154 -4.66 11.02 9.08
N GLU A 155 -5.60 10.35 9.75
CA GLU A 155 -6.63 11.00 10.55
C GLU A 155 -6.06 11.70 11.81
N ILE A 156 -5.07 11.08 12.45
CA ILE A 156 -4.49 11.63 13.70
C ILE A 156 -3.49 12.75 13.40
N PHE A 157 -2.75 12.64 12.29
CA PHE A 157 -1.67 13.55 11.91
C PHE A 157 -1.87 14.15 10.50
N PRO A 158 -2.97 14.85 10.21
CA PRO A 158 -3.28 15.36 8.88
C PRO A 158 -2.23 16.34 8.36
N VAL A 159 -1.75 17.25 9.20
CA VAL A 159 -0.74 18.27 8.81
C VAL A 159 0.59 17.64 8.39
N GLN A 160 1.05 16.59 9.07
CA GLN A 160 2.28 15.91 8.67
C GLN A 160 2.12 15.15 7.35
N THR A 161 0.92 14.68 7.05
CA THR A 161 0.61 14.05 5.77
C THR A 161 0.63 15.09 4.64
N GLU A 162 0.02 16.26 4.85
CA GLU A 162 0.03 17.38 3.89
C GLU A 162 1.44 17.91 3.63
N LEU A 163 2.24 18.17 4.69
CA LEU A 163 3.63 18.64 4.55
C LEU A 163 4.54 17.65 3.82
N LYS A 164 4.26 16.36 3.89
CA LYS A 164 4.99 15.35 3.10
C LYS A 164 4.59 15.40 1.63
N HIS A 165 3.33 15.68 1.34
CA HIS A 165 2.86 15.89 -0.03
C HIS A 165 3.56 17.10 -0.66
N GLU A 166 3.60 18.25 0.02
CA GLU A 166 4.27 19.46 -0.46
C GLU A 166 5.76 19.24 -0.73
N LYS A 167 6.49 18.58 0.19
CA LYS A 167 7.92 18.26 -0.02
C LYS A 167 8.17 17.30 -1.16
N ALA A 168 7.27 16.34 -1.38
CA ALA A 168 7.39 15.39 -2.48
C ALA A 168 7.19 16.08 -3.84
N GLU A 169 6.45 17.20 -3.88
CA GLU A 169 6.24 18.00 -5.07
C GLU A 169 7.44 18.87 -5.45
N GLU A 170 8.23 19.34 -4.47
CA GLU A 170 9.45 20.09 -4.72
C GLU A 170 10.46 19.30 -5.58
N ASP A 171 10.39 17.97 -5.55
CA ASP A 171 11.23 17.08 -6.34
C ASP A 171 10.69 16.84 -7.77
N ILE A 172 9.47 17.30 -8.08
CA ILE A 172 8.87 17.15 -9.42
C ILE A 172 9.32 18.30 -10.32
N TYR A 173 10.25 17.98 -11.23
CA TYR A 173 10.62 18.93 -12.27
C TYR A 173 9.55 18.98 -13.37
N VAL A 174 8.97 20.16 -13.59
CA VAL A 174 7.94 20.40 -14.60
C VAL A 174 8.40 21.52 -15.52
N ASP A 175 8.75 21.20 -16.75
CA ASP A 175 8.85 22.16 -17.85
C ASP A 175 7.59 22.10 -18.71
N SER A 176 7.32 23.16 -19.48
CA SER A 176 6.10 23.26 -20.29
C SER A 176 5.97 22.16 -21.34
N ASP A 177 7.07 21.79 -21.98
CA ASP A 177 7.06 20.82 -23.07
C ASP A 177 6.78 19.41 -22.56
N SER A 178 7.38 19.04 -21.43
CA SER A 178 7.11 17.77 -20.75
C SER A 178 5.67 17.69 -20.23
N TYR A 179 5.12 18.79 -19.70
CA TYR A 179 3.74 18.86 -19.22
C TYR A 179 2.74 18.55 -20.32
N ASP A 180 2.90 19.19 -21.51
CA ASP A 180 2.00 18.98 -22.63
C ASP A 180 2.04 17.54 -23.14
N ILE A 181 3.22 16.92 -23.18
CA ILE A 181 3.37 15.51 -23.58
C ILE A 181 2.74 14.59 -22.53
N ARG A 182 3.02 14.81 -21.24
CA ARG A 182 2.47 13.98 -20.13
C ARG A 182 0.95 14.01 -20.10
N ASN A 183 0.34 15.18 -20.41
CA ASN A 183 -1.12 15.33 -20.46
C ASN A 183 -1.78 14.45 -21.54
N THR A 184 -1.05 14.02 -22.57
CA THR A 184 -1.59 13.11 -23.59
C THR A 184 -1.58 11.64 -23.14
N LYS A 185 -0.80 11.30 -22.11
CA LYS A 185 -0.54 9.92 -21.70
C LYS A 185 -1.66 9.35 -20.85
N LYS A 186 -2.07 8.14 -21.18
CA LYS A 186 -3.12 7.40 -20.47
C LYS A 186 -2.49 6.38 -19.51
N ILE A 187 -2.70 6.60 -18.24
CA ILE A 187 -2.05 5.84 -17.15
C ILE A 187 -3.11 5.11 -16.34
N ILE A 188 -2.86 3.86 -15.97
CA ILE A 188 -3.59 3.20 -14.90
C ILE A 188 -2.70 3.00 -13.69
N VAL A 189 -3.24 3.29 -12.51
CA VAL A 189 -2.58 3.10 -11.21
C VAL A 189 -3.40 2.16 -10.36
N ALA A 190 -2.77 1.16 -9.76
CA ALA A 190 -3.38 0.25 -8.81
C ALA A 190 -2.67 0.34 -7.45
N ASP A 191 -3.43 0.59 -6.38
CA ASP A 191 -2.91 0.72 -5.01
C ASP A 191 -4.05 0.52 -4.01
N ASP A 192 -3.87 -0.29 -2.96
CA ASP A 192 -4.94 -0.60 -1.99
C ASP A 192 -5.14 0.49 -0.94
N SER A 193 -4.11 1.28 -0.65
CA SER A 193 -4.15 2.37 0.32
C SER A 193 -4.85 3.61 -0.26
N SER A 194 -5.92 4.06 0.39
CA SER A 194 -6.62 5.29 0.00
C SER A 194 -5.70 6.51 0.11
N VAL A 195 -4.84 6.53 1.13
CA VAL A 195 -3.86 7.62 1.36
C VAL A 195 -2.82 7.63 0.26
N ALA A 196 -2.30 6.45 -0.14
CA ALA A 196 -1.35 6.35 -1.24
C ALA A 196 -1.98 6.76 -2.57
N ARG A 197 -3.23 6.34 -2.84
CA ARG A 197 -3.95 6.76 -4.07
C ARG A 197 -4.12 8.27 -4.16
N ASP A 198 -4.48 8.94 -3.06
CA ASP A 198 -4.62 10.40 -3.03
C ASP A 198 -3.28 11.10 -3.22
N PHE A 199 -2.22 10.59 -2.57
CA PHE A 199 -0.86 11.07 -2.75
C PHE A 199 -0.38 10.92 -4.20
N ILE A 200 -0.55 9.74 -4.80
CA ILE A 200 -0.17 9.49 -6.20
C ILE A 200 -0.97 10.37 -7.15
N ARG A 201 -2.29 10.47 -6.95
CA ARG A 201 -3.15 11.33 -7.78
C ARG A 201 -2.66 12.77 -7.77
N HIS A 202 -2.38 13.31 -6.58
CA HIS A 202 -1.92 14.68 -6.44
C HIS A 202 -0.57 14.89 -7.13
N GLY A 203 0.42 14.03 -6.87
CA GLY A 203 1.74 14.13 -7.48
C GLY A 203 1.73 13.97 -9.01
N LEU A 204 0.94 13.03 -9.54
CA LEU A 204 0.81 12.84 -10.98
C LEU A 204 0.12 14.03 -11.66
N ASN A 205 -0.92 14.59 -11.03
CA ASN A 205 -1.58 15.81 -11.53
C ASN A 205 -0.62 17.00 -11.55
N THR A 206 0.16 17.21 -10.48
CA THR A 206 1.18 18.26 -10.38
C THR A 206 2.24 18.08 -11.49
N ALA A 207 2.62 16.84 -11.79
CA ALA A 207 3.55 16.51 -12.86
C ALA A 207 2.98 16.72 -14.28
N GLY A 208 1.65 16.80 -14.45
CA GLY A 208 0.99 16.94 -15.74
C GLY A 208 0.39 15.66 -16.32
N TYR A 209 0.42 14.54 -15.57
CA TYR A 209 -0.24 13.29 -15.96
C TYR A 209 -1.74 13.33 -15.59
N LEU A 210 -2.55 14.03 -16.39
CA LEU A 210 -3.96 14.28 -16.07
C LEU A 210 -4.90 13.15 -16.47
N ASN A 211 -4.51 12.30 -17.43
CA ASN A 211 -5.32 11.17 -17.89
C ASN A 211 -4.98 9.89 -17.12
N THR A 212 -5.17 9.93 -15.80
CA THR A 212 -4.84 8.82 -14.91
C THR A 212 -6.10 8.18 -14.33
N THR A 213 -6.27 6.88 -14.58
CA THR A 213 -7.28 6.03 -13.92
C THR A 213 -6.65 5.40 -12.68
N ILE A 214 -7.28 5.52 -11.52
CA ILE A 214 -6.75 4.96 -10.26
C ILE A 214 -7.77 4.00 -9.68
N VAL A 215 -7.32 2.77 -9.39
CA VAL A 215 -8.12 1.67 -8.83
C VAL A 215 -7.53 1.17 -7.51
N ASP A 216 -8.30 0.44 -6.73
CA ASP A 216 -7.96 0.05 -5.37
C ASP A 216 -7.42 -1.38 -5.21
N ASN A 217 -7.22 -2.09 -6.32
CA ASN A 217 -6.60 -3.42 -6.31
C ASN A 217 -6.15 -3.86 -7.70
N GLY A 218 -5.31 -4.89 -7.76
CA GLY A 218 -4.77 -5.40 -9.02
C GLY A 218 -5.82 -6.05 -9.91
N LYS A 219 -6.84 -6.67 -9.33
CA LYS A 219 -7.92 -7.28 -10.11
C LYS A 219 -8.76 -6.24 -10.83
N ALA A 220 -9.12 -5.15 -10.16
CA ALA A 220 -9.82 -4.03 -10.80
C ALA A 220 -8.98 -3.42 -11.94
N ALA A 221 -7.65 -3.32 -11.75
CA ALA A 221 -6.75 -2.89 -12.83
C ALA A 221 -6.75 -3.88 -14.00
N TYR A 222 -6.66 -5.18 -13.72
CA TYR A 222 -6.68 -6.21 -14.75
C TYR A 222 -7.99 -6.20 -15.54
N GLU A 223 -9.14 -6.15 -14.87
CA GLU A 223 -10.46 -6.09 -15.52
C GLU A 223 -10.63 -4.82 -16.37
N TRP A 224 -10.09 -3.68 -15.90
CA TRP A 224 -10.09 -2.44 -16.68
C TRP A 224 -9.25 -2.58 -17.95
N ILE A 225 -8.05 -3.15 -17.85
CA ILE A 225 -7.15 -3.41 -18.98
C ILE A 225 -7.79 -4.41 -19.97
N GLU A 226 -8.38 -5.49 -19.46
CA GLU A 226 -9.07 -6.51 -20.25
C GLU A 226 -10.23 -5.89 -21.05
N ASN A 227 -11.04 -5.06 -20.41
CA ASN A 227 -12.15 -4.36 -21.07
C ASN A 227 -11.64 -3.43 -22.18
N LEU A 228 -10.54 -2.69 -21.92
CA LEU A 228 -9.92 -1.83 -22.92
C LEU A 228 -9.42 -2.64 -24.13
N PHE A 229 -8.78 -3.78 -23.88
CA PHE A 229 -8.29 -4.70 -24.91
C PHE A 229 -9.43 -5.26 -25.77
N HIS A 230 -10.53 -5.67 -25.14
CA HIS A 230 -11.69 -6.21 -25.87
C HIS A 230 -12.46 -5.19 -26.69
N GLN A 231 -12.42 -3.91 -26.30
CA GLN A 231 -13.05 -2.81 -27.05
C GLN A 231 -12.23 -2.40 -28.29
N SER A 232 -10.95 -2.80 -28.35
CA SER A 232 -10.06 -2.43 -29.46
C SER A 232 -10.36 -3.27 -30.69
N THR A 233 -10.69 -2.61 -31.83
CA THR A 233 -11.16 -3.26 -33.06
C THR A 233 -10.06 -4.02 -33.79
N THR A 234 -8.83 -3.51 -33.74
CA THR A 234 -7.59 -4.15 -34.27
C THR A 234 -6.69 -4.67 -33.15
N LYS A 235 -7.32 -5.12 -32.09
CA LYS A 235 -6.76 -5.70 -30.85
C LYS A 235 -5.45 -5.04 -30.36
N GLN A 236 -4.30 -5.42 -30.89
CA GLN A 236 -3.00 -4.98 -30.32
C GLN A 236 -2.72 -3.48 -30.54
N LYS A 237 -2.83 -2.99 -31.77
CA LYS A 237 -2.39 -1.64 -32.14
C LYS A 237 -3.28 -0.52 -31.57
N GLU A 238 -4.58 -0.77 -31.42
CA GLU A 238 -5.50 0.18 -30.77
C GLU A 238 -5.38 0.12 -29.25
N PHE A 239 -5.09 -1.04 -28.70
CA PHE A 239 -4.83 -1.22 -27.28
C PHE A 239 -3.60 -0.42 -26.86
N ASP A 240 -2.47 -0.58 -27.56
CA ASP A 240 -1.22 0.15 -27.30
C ASP A 240 -1.37 1.67 -27.45
N ASN A 241 -2.35 2.15 -28.24
CA ASN A 241 -2.69 3.58 -28.34
C ASN A 241 -3.64 4.08 -27.23
N ASN A 242 -4.23 3.18 -26.43
CA ASN A 242 -5.23 3.51 -25.42
C ASN A 242 -4.74 3.33 -23.99
N LEU A 243 -3.53 2.80 -23.80
CA LEU A 243 -2.87 2.66 -22.50
C LEU A 243 -1.36 2.82 -22.72
N ASP A 244 -0.77 3.84 -22.11
CA ASP A 244 0.64 4.18 -22.27
C ASP A 244 1.51 3.57 -21.15
N LEU A 245 0.99 3.43 -19.91
CA LEU A 245 1.77 2.95 -18.78
C LEU A 245 0.88 2.42 -17.65
N ILE A 246 1.40 1.45 -16.91
CA ILE A 246 0.78 0.88 -15.71
C ILE A 246 1.69 1.17 -14.52
N VAL A 247 1.11 1.69 -13.43
CA VAL A 247 1.77 1.79 -12.11
C VAL A 247 1.04 0.87 -11.15
N SER A 248 1.76 0.05 -10.40
CA SER A 248 1.14 -0.89 -9.46
C SER A 248 1.90 -0.96 -8.15
N ASP A 249 1.18 -0.92 -7.03
CA ASP A 249 1.73 -1.44 -5.78
C ASP A 249 1.94 -2.95 -5.88
N ILE A 250 2.76 -3.52 -4.99
CA ILE A 250 2.94 -4.97 -4.85
C ILE A 250 1.81 -5.56 -4.01
N GLU A 251 1.55 -5.01 -2.84
CA GLU A 251 0.66 -5.59 -1.84
C GLU A 251 -0.76 -5.07 -2.00
N MET A 252 -1.57 -5.78 -2.76
CA MET A 252 -2.97 -5.44 -2.98
C MET A 252 -3.87 -6.66 -2.77
N PRO A 253 -5.13 -6.44 -2.30
CA PRO A 253 -6.13 -7.50 -2.23
C PRO A 253 -6.53 -8.02 -3.62
N GLU A 254 -7.08 -9.22 -3.65
CA GLU A 254 -7.59 -9.95 -4.81
C GLU A 254 -6.55 -10.32 -5.85
N MET A 255 -5.65 -9.41 -6.22
CA MET A 255 -4.53 -9.64 -7.13
C MET A 255 -3.38 -8.72 -6.74
N ASP A 256 -2.25 -9.26 -6.37
CA ASP A 256 -1.02 -8.52 -6.10
C ASP A 256 -0.38 -7.95 -7.38
N GLY A 257 0.50 -6.94 -7.23
CA GLY A 257 1.09 -6.24 -8.37
C GLY A 257 2.02 -7.09 -9.22
N LEU A 258 2.69 -8.10 -8.66
CA LEU A 258 3.54 -9.01 -9.42
C LEU A 258 2.69 -9.95 -10.27
N THR A 259 1.57 -10.42 -9.72
CA THR A 259 0.59 -11.22 -10.45
C THR A 259 -0.05 -10.38 -11.56
N LEU A 260 -0.46 -9.13 -11.28
CA LEU A 260 -0.97 -8.22 -12.30
C LEU A 260 0.03 -8.05 -13.46
N CYS A 261 1.30 -7.78 -13.13
CA CYS A 261 2.35 -7.62 -14.13
C CYS A 261 2.47 -8.86 -15.02
N ARG A 262 2.58 -10.04 -14.42
CA ARG A 262 2.68 -11.33 -15.14
C ARG A 262 1.47 -11.58 -16.03
N GLU A 263 0.25 -11.37 -15.53
CA GLU A 263 -0.97 -11.58 -16.30
C GLU A 263 -1.10 -10.61 -17.48
N VAL A 264 -0.72 -9.35 -17.29
CA VAL A 264 -0.68 -8.36 -18.39
C VAL A 264 0.31 -8.77 -19.47
N ARG A 265 1.52 -9.21 -19.08
CA ARG A 265 2.53 -9.69 -20.02
C ARG A 265 2.08 -10.90 -20.81
N ASN A 266 1.40 -11.84 -20.17
CA ASN A 266 0.95 -13.07 -20.78
C ASN A 266 -0.25 -12.88 -21.70
N ASN A 267 -1.19 -12.01 -21.34
CA ASN A 267 -2.50 -11.99 -21.97
C ASN A 267 -2.72 -10.81 -22.91
N PHE A 268 -2.02 -9.69 -22.75
CA PHE A 268 -2.33 -8.47 -23.50
C PHE A 268 -1.14 -7.90 -24.27
N SER A 269 -0.11 -7.40 -23.59
CA SER A 269 1.00 -6.72 -24.24
C SER A 269 2.31 -6.92 -23.51
N SER A 270 3.35 -7.20 -24.30
CA SER A 270 4.73 -7.24 -23.81
C SER A 270 5.37 -5.85 -23.70
N ASP A 271 4.84 -4.83 -24.39
CA ASP A 271 5.55 -3.58 -24.63
C ASP A 271 5.09 -2.41 -23.74
N ILE A 272 3.86 -2.46 -23.18
CA ILE A 272 3.40 -1.41 -22.27
C ILE A 272 4.28 -1.37 -21.02
N PRO A 273 4.88 -0.22 -20.68
CA PRO A 273 5.69 -0.10 -19.47
C PRO A 273 4.86 -0.37 -18.22
N ILE A 274 5.41 -1.18 -17.31
CA ILE A 274 4.84 -1.45 -15.98
C ILE A 274 5.86 -1.04 -14.94
N ILE A 275 5.51 -0.06 -14.11
CA ILE A 275 6.35 0.41 -13.00
C ILE A 275 5.73 -0.05 -11.68
N ILE A 276 6.52 -0.74 -10.88
CA ILE A 276 6.13 -1.12 -9.52
C ILE A 276 6.45 0.07 -8.59
N PHE A 277 5.45 0.52 -7.81
CA PHE A 277 5.61 1.60 -6.84
C PHE A 277 5.18 1.14 -5.47
N SER A 278 6.13 0.71 -4.63
CA SER A 278 5.84 0.09 -3.35
C SER A 278 6.78 0.54 -2.24
N SER A 279 6.33 0.48 -0.98
CA SER A 279 7.15 0.76 0.19
C SER A 279 8.15 -0.35 0.52
N MET A 280 8.02 -1.53 -0.09
CA MET A 280 8.79 -2.73 0.23
C MET A 280 9.70 -3.20 -0.92
N ILE A 281 10.50 -2.30 -1.48
CA ILE A 281 11.49 -2.68 -2.49
C ILE A 281 12.81 -3.05 -1.82
N THR A 282 13.07 -4.34 -1.67
CA THR A 282 14.36 -4.92 -1.29
C THR A 282 15.10 -5.41 -2.54
N ASP A 283 16.39 -5.74 -2.41
CA ASP A 283 17.15 -6.33 -3.54
C ASP A 283 16.48 -7.59 -4.09
N GLN A 284 15.97 -8.46 -3.22
CA GLN A 284 15.22 -9.64 -3.63
C GLN A 284 13.93 -9.28 -4.36
N MET A 285 13.22 -8.26 -3.90
CA MET A 285 11.98 -7.80 -4.53
C MET A 285 12.24 -7.19 -5.90
N SER A 286 13.34 -6.46 -6.08
CA SER A 286 13.73 -5.90 -7.38
C SER A 286 13.96 -7.00 -8.43
N HIS A 287 14.60 -8.11 -8.06
CA HIS A 287 14.75 -9.28 -8.93
C HIS A 287 13.41 -9.91 -9.30
N LYS A 288 12.48 -9.99 -8.34
CA LYS A 288 11.11 -10.51 -8.61
C LYS A 288 10.35 -9.61 -9.58
N CYS A 289 10.43 -8.30 -9.41
CA CYS A 289 9.82 -7.34 -10.33
C CYS A 289 10.33 -7.55 -11.77
N GLN A 290 11.64 -7.70 -11.93
CA GLN A 290 12.24 -7.97 -13.25
C GLN A 290 11.79 -9.31 -13.82
N PHE A 291 11.74 -10.36 -12.99
CA PHE A 291 11.33 -11.70 -13.42
C PHE A 291 9.90 -11.75 -13.95
N VAL A 292 8.96 -11.02 -13.34
CA VAL A 292 7.57 -10.95 -13.82
C VAL A 292 7.38 -9.99 -15.00
N GLY A 293 8.45 -9.34 -15.46
CA GLY A 293 8.43 -8.47 -16.63
C GLY A 293 8.06 -7.00 -16.30
N ALA A 294 8.23 -6.54 -15.07
CA ALA A 294 8.15 -5.11 -14.77
C ALA A 294 9.27 -4.36 -15.51
N THR A 295 8.94 -3.17 -16.02
CA THR A 295 9.88 -2.32 -16.75
C THR A 295 10.85 -1.65 -15.79
N ASP A 296 10.34 -1.17 -14.65
CA ASP A 296 11.12 -0.51 -13.61
C ASP A 296 10.35 -0.55 -12.27
N TYR A 297 10.98 -0.02 -11.22
CA TYR A 297 10.36 0.12 -9.91
C TYR A 297 10.79 1.40 -9.22
N ALA A 298 9.94 1.96 -8.37
CA ALA A 298 10.21 3.11 -7.51
C ALA A 298 9.72 2.83 -6.09
N THR A 299 10.34 3.49 -5.10
CA THR A 299 10.02 3.29 -3.68
C THR A 299 9.14 4.42 -3.17
N LYS A 300 8.01 4.06 -2.55
CA LYS A 300 7.16 5.03 -1.84
C LYS A 300 7.93 5.66 -0.66
N PRO A 301 7.73 6.94 -0.38
CA PRO A 301 6.79 7.88 -0.98
C PRO A 301 7.42 8.78 -2.07
N ASN A 302 8.49 8.37 -2.73
CA ASN A 302 9.23 9.21 -3.67
C ASN A 302 8.50 9.37 -5.02
N ILE A 303 7.52 10.29 -5.07
CA ILE A 303 6.73 10.55 -6.28
C ILE A 303 7.58 11.19 -7.40
N GLY A 304 8.59 11.98 -7.05
CA GLY A 304 9.52 12.57 -8.03
C GLY A 304 10.34 11.49 -8.75
N ASP A 305 10.80 10.45 -8.04
CA ASP A 305 11.47 9.31 -8.67
C ASP A 305 10.50 8.50 -9.55
N LEU A 306 9.25 8.30 -9.10
CA LEU A 306 8.22 7.67 -9.92
C LEU A 306 8.01 8.43 -11.23
N VAL A 307 7.79 9.75 -11.18
CA VAL A 307 7.58 10.59 -12.37
C VAL A 307 8.78 10.50 -13.33
N LYS A 308 9.99 10.59 -12.81
CA LYS A 308 11.22 10.44 -13.61
C LYS A 308 11.30 9.10 -14.32
N ARG A 309 10.96 8.00 -13.66
CA ARG A 309 10.94 6.65 -14.27
C ARG A 309 9.84 6.50 -15.30
N MET A 310 8.67 7.12 -15.05
CA MET A 310 7.59 7.19 -16.03
C MET A 310 8.04 7.92 -17.29
N ASP A 311 8.70 9.07 -17.16
CA ASP A 311 9.24 9.83 -18.30
C ASP A 311 10.25 9.00 -19.12
N ILE A 312 11.16 8.31 -18.45
CA ILE A 312 12.14 7.43 -19.11
C ILE A 312 11.42 6.31 -19.86
N ALA A 313 10.46 5.64 -19.23
CA ALA A 313 9.70 4.55 -19.83
C ALA A 313 8.84 5.00 -21.02
N LEU A 314 8.30 6.22 -20.95
CA LEU A 314 7.48 6.85 -22.00
C LEU A 314 8.30 7.64 -23.03
N LYS A 315 9.63 7.67 -22.88
CA LYS A 315 10.57 8.40 -23.76
C LYS A 315 10.24 9.91 -23.86
N ILE A 316 9.83 10.50 -22.74
CA ILE A 316 9.65 11.94 -22.59
C ILE A 316 11.02 12.52 -22.26
N ASN A 317 11.46 13.57 -22.98
CA ASN A 317 12.76 14.23 -22.77
C ASN A 317 14.01 13.34 -23.06
N GLN A 318 13.98 12.56 -24.15
CA GLN A 318 15.18 11.96 -24.72
C GLN A 318 15.74 12.78 -25.86
#